data_805374ce03142d430d4ecb30e9d6c535
#
_entry.id   805374ce03142d430d4ecb30e9d6c535
#
_cell.length_a   1.000
_cell.length_b   1.000
_cell.length_c   1.000
_cell.angle_alpha   90.00
_cell.angle_beta   90.00
_cell.angle_gamma   90.00
#
_symmetry.space_group_name_H-M   'P 1'
#
loop_
_entity.id
_entity.type
_entity.pdbx_description
1 polymer ?
#
loop_
_entity_poly.entity_id
_entity_poly.type
_entity_poly.pdbx_seq_one_letter_code
_entity_poly.pdbx_strand_id
1 'polypeptide(L)'
;MWGGERRSVSISTGKERLMSEENRKAIRISVRNLVEFVLRSGDIDNRRSGNAQKDAMLAGGRIHRKIQKRMGSGYRAEVPLKHEVQDEEQEITLLVEGRADGIFTENGIPVIDEIKGMYTDISKLEEPIEVHLAQAMCYGYFYCCDKDLDGIRLQMTYCNLETEEIKRFQTDRSREELETWFSGVVHEYFKWARYLYHHELTRDASIGHLEFPFPYRAGQRDLVVSVYRTVSRKKRLFIQAPTGIGKTLSTVFPAVRAIGEGKGDKLFYLTAKTVTRTVAEEAFRILRDHGLIFTSVTITAKEKLCPMDECECNPDACPYAKGHFDRVNEAVFDILHLEQEMTREKILQYAEKYRVCPFEYCLDISSWTDGIICDYNYVFDPNVRLKRYYADGQIGRAHV
;
A
#
# COMPACT_ATOMS: atom_id res chain seq x y z
N MET A 1 53.37 31.59 44.41
CA MET A 1 53.26 30.17 44.01
C MET A 1 51.81 29.75 44.12
N TRP A 2 51.12 29.77 43.03
CA TRP A 2 49.83 29.04 42.83
C TRP A 2 49.76 28.70 41.38
N GLY A 3 50.00 27.42 41.07
CA GLY A 3 49.86 26.84 39.71
C GLY A 3 48.41 26.54 39.42
N GLY A 4 47.87 27.15 38.37
CA GLY A 4 46.54 26.85 37.84
C GLY A 4 46.62 25.89 36.64
N GLU A 5 46.25 24.64 36.83
CA GLU A 5 46.06 23.66 35.76
C GLU A 5 44.89 24.05 34.90
N ARG A 6 45.14 24.26 33.59
CA ARG A 6 44.10 24.37 32.57
C ARG A 6 43.61 22.96 32.22
N ARG A 7 42.41 22.61 32.67
CA ARG A 7 41.69 21.45 32.16
C ARG A 7 41.18 21.78 30.77
N SER A 8 41.76 21.13 29.79
CA SER A 8 41.21 21.08 28.43
C SER A 8 39.94 20.26 28.43
N VAL A 9 38.80 20.90 28.13
CA VAL A 9 37.54 20.23 27.86
C VAL A 9 37.64 19.72 26.41
N SER A 10 37.86 18.44 26.25
CA SER A 10 37.70 17.77 24.95
C SER A 10 36.22 17.66 24.64
N ILE A 11 35.77 18.40 23.65
CA ILE A 11 34.45 18.21 23.02
C ILE A 11 34.48 16.86 22.30
N SER A 12 33.83 15.87 22.88
CA SER A 12 33.58 14.60 22.27
C SER A 12 32.64 14.83 21.07
N THR A 13 33.18 14.78 19.87
CA THR A 13 32.45 14.67 18.61
C THR A 13 31.54 13.44 18.71
N GLY A 14 30.27 13.65 18.35
CA GLY A 14 29.23 12.64 18.46
C GLY A 14 29.64 11.30 17.86
N LYS A 15 29.48 10.27 18.68
CA LYS A 15 29.47 8.90 18.19
C LYS A 15 28.32 8.78 17.24
N GLU A 16 28.61 8.63 15.96
CA GLU A 16 27.73 8.01 14.98
C GLU A 16 27.31 6.66 15.57
N ARG A 17 26.05 6.60 15.95
CA ARG A 17 25.44 5.36 16.44
C ARG A 17 25.21 4.50 15.21
N LEU A 18 26.20 3.68 14.83
CA LEU A 18 25.99 2.55 13.93
C LEU A 18 24.87 1.72 14.55
N MET A 19 23.68 1.81 13.97
CA MET A 19 22.57 0.95 14.36
C MET A 19 22.99 -0.48 14.08
N SER A 20 22.88 -1.35 15.06
CA SER A 20 23.14 -2.79 14.86
C SER A 20 22.11 -3.34 13.86
N GLU A 21 22.48 -4.37 13.09
CA GLU A 21 21.60 -5.02 12.10
C GLU A 21 20.25 -5.46 12.70
N GLU A 22 20.20 -5.75 13.99
CA GLU A 22 19.00 -6.13 14.75
C GLU A 22 17.95 -5.01 14.89
N ASN A 23 18.28 -3.74 14.61
CA ASN A 23 17.38 -2.59 14.81
C ASN A 23 16.79 -2.03 13.51
N ARG A 24 17.04 -2.65 12.36
CA ARG A 24 16.53 -2.18 11.06
C ARG A 24 15.11 -2.66 10.83
N LYS A 25 14.26 -1.76 10.30
CA LYS A 25 12.90 -2.12 9.88
C LYS A 25 12.96 -2.92 8.58
N ALA A 26 12.64 -4.21 8.62
CA ALA A 26 12.49 -5.00 7.43
C ALA A 26 11.09 -4.81 6.82
N ILE A 27 11.03 -4.33 5.58
CA ILE A 27 9.81 -4.18 4.80
C ILE A 27 9.85 -5.18 3.64
N ARG A 28 8.74 -5.91 3.43
CA ARG A 28 8.59 -6.84 2.31
C ARG A 28 7.57 -6.32 1.32
N ILE A 29 7.92 -6.35 0.06
CA ILE A 29 7.02 -5.99 -1.04
C ILE A 29 7.19 -6.95 -2.21
N SER A 30 6.08 -7.30 -2.86
CA SER A 30 6.18 -8.08 -4.10
C SER A 30 6.64 -7.18 -5.26
N VAL A 31 7.38 -7.77 -6.22
CA VAL A 31 7.76 -7.09 -7.47
C VAL A 31 6.56 -6.42 -8.11
N ARG A 32 5.45 -7.15 -8.22
CA ARG A 32 4.22 -6.62 -8.80
C ARG A 32 3.73 -5.37 -8.07
N ASN A 33 3.58 -5.43 -6.75
CA ASN A 33 3.06 -4.30 -5.97
C ASN A 33 4.01 -3.08 -6.03
N LEU A 34 5.32 -3.32 -6.06
CA LEU A 34 6.32 -2.25 -6.19
C LEU A 34 6.15 -1.50 -7.51
N VAL A 35 6.17 -2.23 -8.64
CA VAL A 35 6.11 -1.59 -9.95
C VAL A 35 4.74 -0.99 -10.25
N GLU A 36 3.64 -1.68 -9.89
CA GLU A 36 2.28 -1.16 -10.05
C GLU A 36 2.03 0.10 -9.21
N PHE A 37 2.71 0.25 -8.07
CA PHE A 37 2.60 1.43 -7.23
C PHE A 37 3.46 2.59 -7.75
N VAL A 38 4.74 2.35 -8.06
CA VAL A 38 5.68 3.41 -8.43
C VAL A 38 5.46 3.90 -9.86
N LEU A 39 5.16 2.98 -10.78
CA LEU A 39 5.05 3.26 -12.23
C LEU A 39 3.61 3.38 -12.71
N ARG A 40 2.64 3.49 -11.80
CA ARG A 40 1.25 3.69 -12.22
C ARG A 40 1.10 5.01 -12.97
N SER A 41 0.43 4.97 -14.10
CA SER A 41 0.22 6.11 -14.97
C SER A 41 -1.11 6.02 -15.72
N GLY A 42 -1.54 7.15 -16.30
CA GLY A 42 -2.71 7.23 -17.17
C GLY A 42 -4.03 7.50 -16.45
N ASP A 43 -5.10 7.02 -17.02
CA ASP A 43 -6.47 7.44 -16.76
C ASP A 43 -7.27 6.43 -15.94
N ILE A 44 -8.27 6.91 -15.20
CA ILE A 44 -9.37 6.06 -14.77
C ILE A 44 -10.30 5.87 -15.96
N ASP A 45 -10.57 4.61 -16.36
CA ASP A 45 -11.53 4.27 -17.39
C ASP A 45 -12.38 3.08 -16.98
N ASN A 46 -13.64 3.33 -16.58
CA ASN A 46 -14.56 2.30 -16.13
C ASN A 46 -15.35 1.62 -17.26
N ARG A 47 -15.23 2.08 -18.51
CA ARG A 47 -15.89 1.48 -19.68
C ARG A 47 -15.40 0.06 -19.94
N ARG A 48 -14.19 -0.25 -19.45
CA ARG A 48 -13.54 -1.56 -19.61
C ARG A 48 -13.70 -2.49 -18.39
N SER A 49 -14.28 -2.01 -17.29
CA SER A 49 -14.45 -2.79 -16.07
C SER A 49 -15.86 -3.40 -16.00
N GLY A 50 -16.03 -4.57 -16.61
CA GLY A 50 -17.19 -5.44 -16.41
C GLY A 50 -16.85 -6.64 -15.52
N ASN A 51 -17.76 -7.62 -15.36
CA ASN A 51 -17.59 -8.91 -14.65
C ASN A 51 -16.38 -9.74 -15.11
N ALA A 52 -15.67 -9.27 -16.15
CA ALA A 52 -14.47 -9.84 -16.74
C ALA A 52 -13.28 -10.00 -15.75
N GLN A 53 -13.23 -9.26 -14.64
CA GLN A 53 -12.01 -9.25 -13.80
C GLN A 53 -11.78 -10.54 -12.99
N LYS A 54 -12.86 -11.21 -12.52
CA LYS A 54 -12.73 -12.52 -11.86
C LYS A 54 -12.45 -13.63 -12.87
N ASP A 55 -13.12 -13.58 -13.99
CA ASP A 55 -12.93 -14.54 -15.08
C ASP A 55 -11.56 -14.37 -15.73
N ALA A 56 -11.05 -13.13 -15.82
CA ALA A 56 -9.71 -12.82 -16.29
C ALA A 56 -8.61 -13.42 -15.40
N MET A 57 -8.75 -13.36 -14.08
CA MET A 57 -7.74 -13.92 -13.15
C MET A 57 -7.66 -15.46 -13.27
N LEU A 58 -8.82 -16.13 -13.33
CA LEU A 58 -8.89 -17.59 -13.51
C LEU A 58 -8.42 -18.02 -14.91
N ALA A 59 -8.83 -17.28 -15.93
CA ALA A 59 -8.41 -17.51 -17.31
C ALA A 59 -6.90 -17.26 -17.47
N GLY A 60 -6.37 -16.19 -16.90
CA GLY A 60 -4.95 -15.87 -16.88
C GLY A 60 -4.11 -17.02 -16.30
N GLY A 61 -4.43 -17.51 -15.11
CA GLY A 61 -3.70 -18.63 -14.51
C GLY A 61 -3.78 -19.95 -15.29
N ARG A 62 -4.86 -20.15 -16.08
CA ARG A 62 -4.97 -21.30 -16.99
C ARG A 62 -4.06 -21.14 -18.20
N ILE A 63 -4.02 -19.95 -18.77
CA ILE A 63 -3.19 -19.62 -19.94
C ILE A 63 -1.70 -19.69 -19.57
N HIS A 64 -1.27 -19.15 -18.43
CA HIS A 64 0.11 -19.27 -17.97
C HIS A 64 0.55 -20.73 -17.97
N ARG A 65 -0.17 -21.61 -17.29
CA ARG A 65 0.15 -23.05 -17.24
C ARG A 65 0.16 -23.70 -18.63
N LYS A 66 -0.69 -23.27 -19.55
CA LYS A 66 -0.74 -23.80 -20.91
C LYS A 66 0.49 -23.39 -21.71
N ILE A 67 0.91 -22.13 -21.61
CA ILE A 67 2.12 -21.62 -22.29
C ILE A 67 3.35 -22.29 -21.72
N GLN A 68 3.52 -22.30 -20.40
CA GLN A 68 4.65 -22.93 -19.69
C GLN A 68 4.85 -24.38 -20.12
N LYS A 69 3.76 -25.18 -20.24
CA LYS A 69 3.82 -26.57 -20.71
C LYS A 69 4.29 -26.73 -22.16
N ARG A 70 4.07 -25.74 -23.02
CA ARG A 70 4.46 -25.77 -24.44
C ARG A 70 5.93 -25.41 -24.66
N MET A 71 6.59 -24.80 -23.65
CA MET A 71 7.98 -24.33 -23.77
C MET A 71 9.03 -25.43 -23.67
N GLY A 72 8.64 -26.66 -23.30
CA GLY A 72 9.56 -27.80 -23.25
C GLY A 72 10.37 -27.94 -21.95
N SER A 73 11.30 -28.91 -21.91
CA SER A 73 11.99 -29.34 -20.69
C SER A 73 13.04 -28.34 -20.15
N GLY A 74 13.52 -27.43 -21.00
CA GLY A 74 14.48 -26.39 -20.61
C GLY A 74 13.86 -25.17 -19.93
N TYR A 75 12.52 -25.10 -19.88
CA TYR A 75 11.79 -23.99 -19.28
C TYR A 75 11.50 -24.26 -17.80
N ARG A 76 12.01 -23.40 -16.95
CA ARG A 76 11.75 -23.43 -15.51
C ARG A 76 10.61 -22.46 -15.18
N ALA A 77 9.45 -22.98 -14.83
CA ALA A 77 8.27 -22.18 -14.49
C ALA A 77 8.28 -21.74 -13.03
N GLU A 78 7.64 -20.60 -12.74
CA GLU A 78 7.37 -20.07 -11.38
C GLU A 78 8.64 -19.98 -10.52
N VAL A 79 9.70 -19.38 -11.05
CA VAL A 79 11.01 -19.31 -10.39
C VAL A 79 10.99 -18.19 -9.33
N PRO A 80 11.15 -18.52 -8.04
CA PRO A 80 11.19 -17.50 -6.99
C PRO A 80 12.50 -16.71 -7.09
N LEU A 81 12.39 -15.39 -7.04
CA LEU A 81 13.50 -14.45 -7.05
C LEU A 81 13.26 -13.38 -5.98
N LYS A 82 14.33 -12.90 -5.38
CA LYS A 82 14.31 -11.84 -4.38
C LYS A 82 15.58 -11.01 -4.44
N HIS A 83 15.47 -9.78 -3.99
CA HIS A 83 16.58 -8.87 -3.85
C HIS A 83 16.38 -7.97 -2.63
N GLU A 84 17.47 -7.75 -1.87
CA GLU A 84 17.45 -6.90 -0.68
C GLU A 84 18.18 -5.59 -0.99
N VAL A 85 17.53 -4.47 -0.62
CA VAL A 85 18.11 -3.14 -0.77
C VAL A 85 18.01 -2.41 0.55
N GLN A 86 19.07 -1.72 0.94
CA GLN A 86 19.09 -0.84 2.10
C GLN A 86 18.86 0.60 1.66
N ASP A 87 18.14 1.37 2.45
CA ASP A 87 18.04 2.81 2.23
C ASP A 87 19.36 3.50 2.59
N GLU A 88 19.52 4.76 2.12
CA GLU A 88 20.75 5.54 2.32
C GLU A 88 21.07 5.77 3.81
N GLU A 89 20.06 5.89 4.65
CA GLU A 89 20.19 6.10 6.10
C GLU A 89 20.36 4.78 6.86
N GLN A 90 20.29 3.64 6.17
CA GLN A 90 20.41 2.29 6.72
C GLN A 90 19.40 1.94 7.81
N GLU A 91 18.28 2.66 7.90
CA GLU A 91 17.21 2.40 8.85
C GLU A 91 16.23 1.34 8.37
N ILE A 92 16.09 1.20 7.04
CA ILE A 92 15.14 0.30 6.38
C ILE A 92 15.87 -0.66 5.46
N THR A 93 15.52 -1.93 5.58
CA THR A 93 15.86 -2.96 4.59
C THR A 93 14.62 -3.35 3.83
N LEU A 94 14.61 -3.11 2.53
CA LEU A 94 13.52 -3.47 1.62
C LEU A 94 13.83 -4.82 0.98
N LEU A 95 13.00 -5.83 1.25
CA LEU A 95 13.03 -7.11 0.54
C LEU A 95 11.99 -7.09 -0.57
N VAL A 96 12.46 -7.03 -1.81
CA VAL A 96 11.61 -7.15 -3.01
C VAL A 96 11.64 -8.59 -3.48
N GLU A 97 10.47 -9.24 -3.54
CA GLU A 97 10.38 -10.65 -3.88
C GLU A 97 9.24 -10.94 -4.85
N GLY A 98 9.36 -12.04 -5.60
CA GLY A 98 8.31 -12.48 -6.51
C GLY A 98 8.67 -13.79 -7.21
N ARG A 99 7.89 -14.11 -8.24
CA ARG A 99 8.13 -15.30 -9.07
C ARG A 99 8.08 -14.90 -10.52
N ALA A 100 9.18 -15.12 -11.25
CA ALA A 100 9.18 -15.01 -12.69
C ALA A 100 8.34 -16.14 -13.28
N ASP A 101 7.46 -15.84 -14.24
CA ASP A 101 6.60 -16.84 -14.89
C ASP A 101 7.42 -17.95 -15.54
N GLY A 102 8.60 -17.60 -16.08
CA GLY A 102 9.53 -18.58 -16.60
C GLY A 102 10.95 -18.10 -16.81
N ILE A 103 11.89 -19.04 -16.75
CA ILE A 103 13.30 -18.81 -17.09
C ILE A 103 13.78 -19.97 -17.97
N PHE A 104 14.40 -19.63 -19.09
CA PHE A 104 14.99 -20.60 -20.00
C PHE A 104 16.27 -20.05 -20.64
N THR A 105 16.93 -20.84 -21.48
CA THR A 105 18.11 -20.38 -22.22
C THR A 105 17.84 -20.51 -23.73
N GLU A 106 18.08 -19.45 -24.46
CA GLU A 106 17.97 -19.38 -25.91
C GLU A 106 19.32 -18.98 -26.51
N ASN A 107 19.92 -19.85 -27.35
CA ASN A 107 21.23 -19.62 -27.98
C ASN A 107 22.36 -19.27 -26.95
N GLY A 108 22.30 -19.87 -25.77
CA GLY A 108 23.28 -19.62 -24.70
C GLY A 108 22.97 -18.36 -23.85
N ILE A 109 21.96 -17.59 -24.18
CA ILE A 109 21.54 -16.38 -23.46
C ILE A 109 20.39 -16.76 -22.49
N PRO A 110 20.50 -16.45 -21.19
CA PRO A 110 19.38 -16.61 -20.27
C PRO A 110 18.22 -15.65 -20.63
N VAL A 111 16.98 -16.14 -20.52
CA VAL A 111 15.78 -15.42 -20.83
C VAL A 111 14.83 -15.44 -19.64
N ILE A 112 14.37 -14.27 -19.19
CA ILE A 112 13.22 -14.12 -18.30
C ILE A 112 11.97 -14.00 -19.16
N ASP A 113 10.97 -14.84 -18.94
CA ASP A 113 9.67 -14.80 -19.62
C ASP A 113 8.57 -14.36 -18.63
N GLU A 114 7.91 -13.25 -18.94
CA GLU A 114 6.78 -12.74 -18.20
C GLU A 114 5.53 -12.86 -19.08
N ILE A 115 4.51 -13.57 -18.59
CA ILE A 115 3.33 -13.94 -19.35
C ILE A 115 2.14 -13.08 -18.91
N LYS A 116 1.43 -12.48 -19.86
CA LYS A 116 0.23 -11.66 -19.60
C LYS A 116 -0.94 -12.09 -20.47
N GLY A 117 -2.05 -12.48 -19.82
CA GLY A 117 -3.31 -12.73 -20.50
C GLY A 117 -4.15 -11.46 -20.64
N MET A 118 -4.67 -11.17 -21.82
CA MET A 118 -5.46 -9.97 -22.10
C MET A 118 -6.71 -10.34 -22.94
N TYR A 119 -7.80 -9.62 -22.72
CA TYR A 119 -9.00 -9.70 -23.60
C TYR A 119 -8.93 -8.76 -24.79
N THR A 120 -8.01 -7.80 -24.77
CA THR A 120 -7.80 -6.86 -25.86
C THR A 120 -7.09 -7.51 -27.03
N ASP A 121 -7.29 -6.97 -28.23
CA ASP A 121 -6.62 -7.39 -29.45
C ASP A 121 -5.10 -7.13 -29.33
N ILE A 122 -4.34 -8.20 -29.10
CA ILE A 122 -2.88 -8.13 -28.91
C ILE A 122 -2.13 -7.83 -30.22
N SER A 123 -2.76 -7.98 -31.39
CA SER A 123 -2.13 -7.63 -32.67
C SER A 123 -1.76 -6.15 -32.75
N LYS A 124 -2.52 -5.29 -32.05
CA LYS A 124 -2.34 -3.83 -31.98
C LYS A 124 -1.25 -3.38 -31.00
N LEU A 125 -0.70 -4.29 -30.20
CA LEU A 125 0.43 -3.94 -29.35
C LEU A 125 1.68 -3.79 -30.22
N GLU A 126 2.25 -2.61 -30.30
CA GLU A 126 3.51 -2.35 -31.02
C GLU A 126 4.72 -2.57 -30.12
N GLU A 127 4.56 -2.36 -28.80
CA GLU A 127 5.58 -2.52 -27.78
C GLU A 127 4.99 -3.11 -26.49
N PRO A 128 5.83 -3.62 -25.58
CA PRO A 128 5.38 -4.07 -24.26
C PRO A 128 4.74 -2.96 -23.44
N ILE A 129 3.71 -3.28 -22.67
CA ILE A 129 3.16 -2.38 -21.68
C ILE A 129 4.22 -2.18 -20.57
N GLU A 130 4.55 -0.93 -20.29
CA GLU A 130 5.65 -0.53 -19.41
C GLU A 130 5.62 -1.22 -18.03
N VAL A 131 4.50 -1.19 -17.35
CA VAL A 131 4.36 -1.82 -16.01
C VAL A 131 4.54 -3.35 -16.05
N HIS A 132 4.24 -3.99 -17.17
CA HIS A 132 4.48 -5.43 -17.36
C HIS A 132 5.96 -5.71 -17.62
N LEU A 133 6.60 -4.91 -18.49
CA LEU A 133 8.03 -4.99 -18.75
C LEU A 133 8.85 -4.74 -17.49
N ALA A 134 8.41 -3.81 -16.65
CA ALA A 134 9.03 -3.49 -15.37
C ALA A 134 9.11 -4.71 -14.43
N GLN A 135 8.12 -5.61 -14.44
CA GLN A 135 8.19 -6.86 -13.68
C GLN A 135 9.30 -7.76 -14.20
N ALA A 136 9.39 -7.94 -15.52
CA ALA A 136 10.46 -8.71 -16.14
C ALA A 136 11.84 -8.09 -15.89
N MET A 137 11.96 -6.76 -15.89
CA MET A 137 13.20 -6.04 -15.57
C MET A 137 13.67 -6.30 -14.13
N CYS A 138 12.75 -6.26 -13.14
CA CYS A 138 13.08 -6.64 -11.76
C CYS A 138 13.61 -8.08 -11.69
N TYR A 139 12.92 -9.03 -12.28
CA TYR A 139 13.36 -10.42 -12.29
C TYR A 139 14.67 -10.63 -13.06
N GLY A 140 14.86 -9.90 -14.15
CA GLY A 140 16.13 -9.88 -14.90
C GLY A 140 17.29 -9.42 -14.05
N TYR A 141 17.13 -8.29 -13.35
CA TYR A 141 18.14 -7.78 -12.43
C TYR A 141 18.48 -8.76 -11.31
N PHE A 142 17.47 -9.31 -10.64
CA PHE A 142 17.66 -10.26 -9.53
C PHE A 142 18.38 -11.51 -10.01
N TYR A 143 18.05 -12.01 -11.19
CA TYR A 143 18.68 -13.17 -11.78
C TYR A 143 20.14 -12.91 -12.20
N CYS A 144 20.42 -11.74 -12.76
CA CYS A 144 21.78 -11.31 -13.06
C CYS A 144 22.65 -11.24 -11.80
N CYS A 145 22.11 -10.68 -10.71
CA CYS A 145 22.80 -10.63 -9.42
C CYS A 145 23.05 -12.05 -8.83
N ASP A 146 22.04 -12.93 -8.89
CA ASP A 146 22.14 -14.30 -8.34
C ASP A 146 23.11 -15.19 -9.12
N LYS A 147 23.25 -14.98 -10.43
CA LYS A 147 24.06 -15.81 -11.34
C LYS A 147 25.35 -15.14 -11.82
N ASP A 148 25.63 -13.92 -11.34
CA ASP A 148 26.79 -13.11 -11.76
C ASP A 148 26.88 -12.97 -13.28
N LEU A 149 25.79 -12.51 -13.91
CA LEU A 149 25.68 -12.30 -15.35
C LEU A 149 25.81 -10.80 -15.70
N ASP A 150 26.45 -10.50 -16.82
CA ASP A 150 26.60 -9.13 -17.34
C ASP A 150 25.34 -8.62 -18.04
N GLY A 151 24.43 -9.52 -18.42
CA GLY A 151 23.19 -9.17 -19.09
C GLY A 151 22.25 -10.36 -19.29
N ILE A 152 21.04 -10.05 -19.75
CA ILE A 152 19.95 -11.02 -19.86
C ILE A 152 18.96 -10.58 -20.94
N ARG A 153 18.28 -11.53 -21.54
CA ARG A 153 17.13 -11.28 -22.42
C ARG A 153 15.84 -11.28 -21.63
N LEU A 154 15.02 -10.24 -21.83
CA LEU A 154 13.66 -10.13 -21.30
C LEU A 154 12.68 -10.48 -22.40
N GLN A 155 11.76 -11.39 -22.13
CA GLN A 155 10.67 -11.75 -23.02
C GLN A 155 9.33 -11.40 -22.38
N MET A 156 8.52 -10.62 -23.07
CA MET A 156 7.12 -10.40 -22.73
C MET A 156 6.24 -11.28 -23.62
N THR A 157 5.49 -12.19 -23.02
CA THR A 157 4.57 -13.09 -23.72
C THR A 157 3.13 -12.67 -23.45
N TYR A 158 2.48 -12.01 -24.43
CA TYR A 158 1.08 -11.66 -24.38
C TYR A 158 0.23 -12.76 -25.02
N CYS A 159 -0.88 -13.11 -24.35
CA CYS A 159 -1.85 -14.07 -24.87
C CYS A 159 -3.26 -13.48 -24.82
N ASN A 160 -3.96 -13.52 -25.94
CA ASN A 160 -5.38 -13.20 -25.96
C ASN A 160 -6.17 -14.32 -25.27
N LEU A 161 -6.98 -13.98 -24.27
CA LEU A 161 -7.71 -14.95 -23.44
C LEU A 161 -8.89 -15.64 -24.17
N GLU A 162 -9.35 -15.08 -25.28
CA GLU A 162 -10.43 -15.62 -26.09
C GLU A 162 -9.91 -16.44 -27.28
N THR A 163 -8.97 -15.87 -28.07
CA THR A 163 -8.44 -16.50 -29.28
C THR A 163 -7.24 -17.39 -29.05
N GLU A 164 -6.61 -17.27 -27.86
CA GLU A 164 -5.32 -17.90 -27.50
C GLU A 164 -4.15 -17.52 -28.44
N GLU A 165 -4.30 -16.49 -29.21
CA GLU A 165 -3.22 -15.91 -29.99
C GLU A 165 -2.08 -15.44 -29.06
N ILE A 166 -0.83 -15.61 -29.47
CA ILE A 166 0.34 -15.26 -28.69
C ILE A 166 1.21 -14.27 -29.48
N LYS A 167 1.58 -13.17 -28.83
CA LYS A 167 2.57 -12.21 -29.33
C LYS A 167 3.71 -12.06 -28.34
N ARG A 168 4.95 -12.08 -28.82
CA ARG A 168 6.14 -11.98 -27.99
C ARG A 168 6.97 -10.77 -28.38
N PHE A 169 7.53 -10.12 -27.37
CA PHE A 169 8.52 -9.08 -27.52
C PHE A 169 9.76 -9.50 -26.75
N GLN A 170 10.93 -9.34 -27.35
CA GLN A 170 12.21 -9.62 -26.70
C GLN A 170 13.08 -8.37 -26.71
N THR A 171 13.81 -8.15 -25.62
CA THR A 171 14.80 -7.08 -25.53
C THR A 171 15.96 -7.55 -24.65
N ASP A 172 17.18 -7.29 -25.09
CA ASP A 172 18.38 -7.56 -24.30
C ASP A 172 18.69 -6.35 -23.42
N ARG A 173 19.07 -6.61 -22.16
CA ARG A 173 19.48 -5.60 -21.20
C ARG A 173 20.76 -6.01 -20.51
N SER A 174 21.66 -5.05 -20.31
CA SER A 174 22.81 -5.27 -19.44
C SER A 174 22.40 -5.22 -17.97
N ARG A 175 23.22 -5.83 -17.11
CA ARG A 175 23.03 -5.74 -15.65
C ARG A 175 23.07 -4.29 -15.16
N GLU A 176 23.97 -3.47 -15.70
CA GLU A 176 24.13 -2.06 -15.33
C GLU A 176 22.88 -1.24 -15.67
N GLU A 177 22.29 -1.45 -16.87
CA GLU A 177 21.02 -0.80 -17.24
C GLU A 177 19.90 -1.18 -16.28
N LEU A 178 19.78 -2.48 -15.95
CA LEU A 178 18.76 -2.98 -15.03
C LEU A 178 18.97 -2.48 -13.59
N GLU A 179 20.21 -2.40 -13.13
CA GLU A 179 20.58 -1.87 -11.81
C GLU A 179 20.23 -0.39 -11.69
N THR A 180 20.60 0.41 -12.68
CA THR A 180 20.29 1.85 -12.70
C THR A 180 18.80 2.09 -12.67
N TRP A 181 18.06 1.37 -13.51
CA TRP A 181 16.61 1.47 -13.55
C TRP A 181 15.94 1.02 -12.24
N PHE A 182 16.34 -0.15 -11.70
CA PHE A 182 15.79 -0.69 -10.46
C PHE A 182 16.06 0.23 -9.27
N SER A 183 17.27 0.80 -9.19
CA SER A 183 17.65 1.77 -8.16
C SER A 183 16.75 3.00 -8.19
N GLY A 184 16.38 3.49 -9.37
CA GLY A 184 15.40 4.59 -9.52
C GLY A 184 14.01 4.22 -8.97
N VAL A 185 13.51 3.03 -9.30
CA VAL A 185 12.20 2.55 -8.80
C VAL A 185 12.22 2.41 -7.27
N VAL A 186 13.27 1.83 -6.71
CA VAL A 186 13.40 1.63 -5.26
C VAL A 186 13.57 2.97 -4.54
N HIS A 187 14.32 3.92 -5.10
CA HIS A 187 14.49 5.26 -4.53
C HIS A 187 13.13 5.97 -4.37
N GLU A 188 12.27 5.89 -5.39
CA GLU A 188 10.91 6.46 -5.31
C GLU A 188 10.06 5.76 -4.23
N TYR A 189 10.19 4.43 -4.09
CA TYR A 189 9.46 3.70 -3.06
C TYR A 189 9.97 3.99 -1.64
N PHE A 190 11.27 4.22 -1.45
CA PHE A 190 11.84 4.52 -0.13
C PHE A 190 11.27 5.80 0.49
N LYS A 191 10.85 6.79 -0.28
CA LYS A 191 10.14 7.96 0.24
C LYS A 191 8.92 7.56 1.07
N TRP A 192 8.16 6.59 0.58
CA TRP A 192 6.96 6.06 1.22
C TRP A 192 7.29 5.15 2.40
N ALA A 193 8.28 4.31 2.24
CA ALA A 193 8.74 3.42 3.30
C ALA A 193 9.24 4.20 4.52
N ARG A 194 10.04 5.26 4.30
CA ARG A 194 10.53 6.16 5.37
C ARG A 194 9.38 6.90 6.04
N TYR A 195 8.46 7.48 5.25
CA TYR A 195 7.27 8.13 5.81
C TYR A 195 6.54 7.18 6.76
N LEU A 196 6.22 5.98 6.31
CA LEU A 196 5.47 5.00 7.11
C LEU A 196 6.25 4.61 8.38
N TYR A 197 7.54 4.36 8.28
CA TYR A 197 8.39 3.98 9.40
C TYR A 197 8.45 5.07 10.47
N HIS A 198 8.75 6.31 10.09
CA HIS A 198 8.81 7.43 11.03
C HIS A 198 7.43 7.78 11.62
N HIS A 199 6.38 7.66 10.79
CA HIS A 199 5.02 7.83 11.27
C HIS A 199 4.65 6.78 12.32
N GLU A 200 4.93 5.50 12.08
CA GLU A 200 4.69 4.41 13.04
C GLU A 200 5.41 4.66 14.36
N LEU A 201 6.69 5.04 14.33
CA LEU A 201 7.47 5.34 15.53
C LEU A 201 6.85 6.49 16.34
N THR A 202 6.49 7.57 15.66
CA THR A 202 5.91 8.76 16.29
C THR A 202 4.51 8.48 16.83
N ARG A 203 3.70 7.77 16.08
CA ARG A 203 2.37 7.29 16.48
C ARG A 203 2.45 6.44 17.74
N ASP A 204 3.28 5.41 17.74
CA ASP A 204 3.37 4.46 18.85
C ASP A 204 3.92 5.12 20.11
N ALA A 205 4.87 6.05 19.97
CA ALA A 205 5.34 6.88 21.09
C ALA A 205 4.21 7.75 21.66
N SER A 206 3.40 8.40 20.80
CA SER A 206 2.26 9.21 21.23
C SER A 206 1.19 8.37 21.95
N ILE A 207 0.90 7.19 21.44
CA ILE A 207 -0.04 6.24 22.04
C ILE A 207 0.45 5.78 23.42
N GLY A 208 1.76 5.59 23.59
CA GLY A 208 2.38 5.19 24.86
C GLY A 208 2.04 6.14 26.01
N HIS A 209 1.94 7.43 25.74
CA HIS A 209 1.61 8.49 26.71
C HIS A 209 0.13 8.87 26.77
N LEU A 210 -0.70 8.30 25.89
CA LEU A 210 -2.10 8.68 25.77
C LEU A 210 -2.92 8.15 26.97
N GLU A 211 -3.60 9.05 27.68
CA GLU A 211 -4.55 8.71 28.72
C GLU A 211 -6.00 8.92 28.24
N PHE A 212 -6.96 8.30 28.95
CA PHE A 212 -8.38 8.55 28.64
C PHE A 212 -8.72 10.00 29.00
N PRO A 213 -9.24 10.82 28.08
CA PRO A 213 -9.25 12.27 28.18
C PRO A 213 -10.21 12.86 29.24
N PHE A 214 -11.09 12.03 29.80
CA PHE A 214 -12.09 12.48 30.77
C PHE A 214 -12.18 11.58 32.01
N PRO A 215 -12.70 12.05 33.12
CA PRO A 215 -13.07 11.18 34.24
C PRO A 215 -14.07 10.11 33.77
N TYR A 216 -13.84 8.87 34.12
CA TYR A 216 -14.72 7.78 33.73
C TYR A 216 -16.11 7.92 34.33
N ARG A 217 -17.13 7.75 33.52
CA ARG A 217 -18.52 7.58 33.96
C ARG A 217 -18.74 6.17 34.50
N ALA A 218 -19.82 5.96 35.25
CA ALA A 218 -20.18 4.65 35.75
C ALA A 218 -20.28 3.62 34.62
N GLY A 219 -19.58 2.48 34.74
CA GLY A 219 -19.50 1.42 33.73
C GLY A 219 -18.62 1.72 32.52
N GLN A 220 -18.16 2.96 32.32
CA GLN A 220 -17.35 3.33 31.17
C GLN A 220 -15.94 2.68 31.18
N ARG A 221 -15.33 2.60 32.36
CA ARG A 221 -14.02 1.94 32.54
C ARG A 221 -14.08 0.47 32.21
N ASP A 222 -15.15 -0.22 32.62
CA ASP A 222 -15.34 -1.65 32.32
C ASP A 222 -15.50 -1.90 30.82
N LEU A 223 -16.19 -0.97 30.14
CA LEU A 223 -16.31 -1.00 28.68
C LEU A 223 -14.95 -0.86 28.00
N VAL A 224 -14.15 0.16 28.37
CA VAL A 224 -12.80 0.38 27.83
C VAL A 224 -11.91 -0.86 28.03
N VAL A 225 -11.88 -1.42 29.25
CA VAL A 225 -11.11 -2.63 29.55
C VAL A 225 -11.57 -3.82 28.75
N SER A 226 -12.89 -3.99 28.57
CA SER A 226 -13.47 -5.10 27.82
C SER A 226 -13.11 -5.02 26.33
N VAL A 227 -13.16 -3.84 25.74
CA VAL A 227 -12.75 -3.63 24.33
C VAL A 227 -11.25 -3.92 24.19
N TYR A 228 -10.39 -3.33 25.02
CA TYR A 228 -8.95 -3.58 24.96
C TYR A 228 -8.62 -5.08 25.06
N ARG A 229 -9.17 -5.78 26.05
CA ARG A 229 -8.96 -7.23 26.22
C ARG A 229 -9.44 -8.03 25.02
N THR A 230 -10.52 -7.60 24.39
CA THR A 230 -11.09 -8.28 23.22
C THR A 230 -10.18 -8.14 22.01
N VAL A 231 -9.68 -6.94 21.73
CA VAL A 231 -8.71 -6.69 20.66
C VAL A 231 -7.42 -7.47 20.93
N SER A 232 -6.85 -7.36 22.11
CA SER A 232 -5.60 -8.05 22.51
C SER A 232 -5.69 -9.57 22.39
N ARG A 233 -6.87 -10.14 22.64
CA ARG A 233 -7.12 -11.59 22.54
C ARG A 233 -7.65 -12.04 21.18
N LYS A 234 -7.81 -11.11 20.21
CA LYS A 234 -8.36 -11.38 18.87
C LYS A 234 -9.75 -12.07 18.94
N LYS A 235 -10.61 -11.60 19.85
CA LYS A 235 -11.95 -12.11 20.05
C LYS A 235 -13.02 -11.16 19.53
N ARG A 236 -14.29 -11.56 19.63
CA ARG A 236 -15.46 -10.75 19.30
C ARG A 236 -16.11 -10.27 20.60
N LEU A 237 -16.64 -9.05 20.60
CA LEU A 237 -17.35 -8.47 21.72
C LEU A 237 -18.67 -7.86 21.23
N PHE A 238 -19.76 -8.23 21.89
CA PHE A 238 -21.06 -7.57 21.71
C PHE A 238 -21.32 -6.70 22.94
N ILE A 239 -21.66 -5.43 22.72
CA ILE A 239 -21.82 -4.45 23.76
C ILE A 239 -23.23 -3.89 23.73
N GLN A 240 -23.92 -3.99 24.84
CA GLN A 240 -25.14 -3.24 25.10
C GLN A 240 -24.85 -2.18 26.17
N ALA A 241 -24.93 -0.92 25.80
CA ALA A 241 -24.66 0.18 26.72
C ALA A 241 -25.65 1.33 26.47
N PRO A 242 -26.11 2.04 27.54
CA PRO A 242 -27.06 3.15 27.42
C PRO A 242 -26.51 4.29 26.58
N THR A 243 -27.39 5.14 26.06
CA THR A 243 -27.03 6.39 25.41
C THR A 243 -26.34 7.33 26.42
N GLY A 244 -25.38 8.13 25.96
CA GLY A 244 -24.69 9.09 26.82
C GLY A 244 -23.48 8.57 27.61
N ILE A 245 -23.22 7.25 27.64
CA ILE A 245 -22.04 6.70 28.33
C ILE A 245 -20.71 7.01 27.61
N GLY A 246 -20.75 7.57 26.40
CA GLY A 246 -19.52 7.84 25.62
C GLY A 246 -18.99 6.61 24.87
N LYS A 247 -19.87 5.78 24.30
CA LYS A 247 -19.52 4.53 23.61
C LYS A 247 -18.39 4.69 22.58
N THR A 248 -18.47 5.71 21.74
CA THR A 248 -17.50 5.91 20.65
C THR A 248 -16.08 6.06 21.19
N LEU A 249 -15.87 6.99 22.11
CA LEU A 249 -14.55 7.21 22.71
C LEU A 249 -14.08 5.96 23.50
N SER A 250 -15.02 5.29 24.19
CA SER A 250 -14.73 4.08 24.98
C SER A 250 -14.43 2.86 24.12
N THR A 251 -14.66 2.91 22.81
CA THR A 251 -14.25 1.87 21.85
C THR A 251 -13.03 2.27 21.04
N VAL A 252 -12.93 3.54 20.63
CA VAL A 252 -11.80 4.05 19.83
C VAL A 252 -10.51 4.10 20.68
N PHE A 253 -10.54 4.69 21.85
CA PHE A 253 -9.37 4.82 22.73
C PHE A 253 -8.67 3.47 23.00
N PRO A 254 -9.35 2.41 23.49
CA PRO A 254 -8.68 1.15 23.77
C PRO A 254 -8.24 0.40 22.51
N ALA A 255 -8.89 0.63 21.35
CA ALA A 255 -8.45 0.08 20.08
C ALA A 255 -7.14 0.76 19.60
N VAL A 256 -7.05 2.09 19.72
CA VAL A 256 -5.83 2.85 19.44
C VAL A 256 -4.69 2.41 20.38
N ARG A 257 -4.95 2.27 21.69
CA ARG A 257 -3.97 1.73 22.65
C ARG A 257 -3.45 0.37 22.24
N ALA A 258 -4.32 -0.53 21.77
CA ALA A 258 -3.93 -1.86 21.32
C ALA A 258 -3.06 -1.81 20.04
N ILE A 259 -3.26 -0.85 19.14
CA ILE A 259 -2.41 -0.64 17.96
C ILE A 259 -0.99 -0.26 18.41
N GLY A 260 -0.82 0.73 19.28
CA GLY A 260 0.50 1.12 19.79
C GLY A 260 1.25 0.02 20.53
N GLU A 261 0.56 -1.04 20.94
CA GLU A 261 1.16 -2.23 21.55
C GLU A 261 1.36 -3.39 20.54
N GLY A 262 1.22 -3.11 19.23
CA GLY A 262 1.39 -4.11 18.18
C GLY A 262 0.30 -5.20 18.12
N LYS A 263 -0.91 -4.92 18.64
CA LYS A 263 -2.02 -5.89 18.63
C LYS A 263 -2.90 -5.77 17.38
N GLY A 264 -2.63 -4.77 16.55
CA GLY A 264 -3.29 -4.51 15.27
C GLY A 264 -2.54 -3.41 14.53
N ASP A 265 -2.76 -3.34 13.22
CA ASP A 265 -2.04 -2.41 12.34
C ASP A 265 -2.92 -1.24 11.88
N LYS A 266 -4.23 -1.44 11.79
CA LYS A 266 -5.18 -0.46 11.26
C LYS A 266 -6.54 -0.59 11.94
N LEU A 267 -7.21 0.55 12.18
CA LEU A 267 -8.54 0.61 12.78
C LEU A 267 -9.60 0.92 11.72
N PHE A 268 -10.59 0.04 11.57
CA PHE A 268 -11.81 0.33 10.81
C PHE A 268 -12.94 0.67 11.77
N TYR A 269 -13.41 1.91 11.73
CA TYR A 269 -14.61 2.34 12.43
C TYR A 269 -15.81 2.34 11.48
N LEU A 270 -16.71 1.38 11.68
CA LEU A 270 -17.81 1.14 10.75
C LEU A 270 -19.09 1.82 11.25
N THR A 271 -19.79 2.49 10.35
CA THR A 271 -21.01 3.23 10.66
C THR A 271 -22.16 2.82 9.74
N ALA A 272 -23.39 2.88 10.25
CA ALA A 272 -24.59 2.64 9.46
C ALA A 272 -25.21 3.94 8.90
N LYS A 273 -24.80 5.11 9.41
CA LYS A 273 -25.39 6.41 9.10
C LYS A 273 -24.33 7.51 9.03
N THR A 274 -24.56 8.49 8.18
CA THR A 274 -23.66 9.65 8.01
C THR A 274 -23.42 10.40 9.34
N VAL A 275 -24.45 10.59 10.17
CA VAL A 275 -24.34 11.27 11.47
C VAL A 275 -23.37 10.55 12.44
N THR A 276 -23.26 9.24 12.36
CA THR A 276 -22.33 8.49 13.23
C THR A 276 -20.89 8.59 12.77
N ARG A 277 -20.60 9.04 11.55
CA ARG A 277 -19.24 9.33 11.08
C ARG A 277 -18.64 10.54 11.80
N THR A 278 -19.40 11.63 11.91
CA THR A 278 -18.94 12.85 12.63
C THR A 278 -18.66 12.59 14.10
N VAL A 279 -19.38 11.66 14.74
CA VAL A 279 -19.09 11.23 16.11
C VAL A 279 -17.78 10.45 16.21
N ALA A 280 -17.43 9.66 15.19
CA ALA A 280 -16.14 8.96 15.14
C ALA A 280 -14.99 9.93 14.87
N GLU A 281 -15.14 10.84 13.92
CA GLU A 281 -14.18 11.93 13.64
C GLU A 281 -13.91 12.75 14.91
N GLU A 282 -14.98 13.13 15.62
CA GLU A 282 -14.87 13.84 16.90
C GLU A 282 -14.09 13.04 17.97
N ALA A 283 -14.31 11.74 18.06
CA ALA A 283 -13.58 10.91 19.01
C ALA A 283 -12.07 10.87 18.72
N PHE A 284 -11.68 10.78 17.45
CA PHE A 284 -10.25 10.87 17.06
C PHE A 284 -9.71 12.27 17.32
N ARG A 285 -10.47 13.34 17.03
CA ARG A 285 -10.05 14.71 17.27
C ARG A 285 -9.81 14.96 18.76
N ILE A 286 -10.72 14.53 19.63
CA ILE A 286 -10.53 14.62 21.09
C ILE A 286 -9.21 13.93 21.52
N LEU A 287 -8.91 12.76 20.99
CA LEU A 287 -7.65 12.07 21.32
C LEU A 287 -6.43 12.82 20.78
N ARG A 288 -6.48 13.41 19.58
CA ARG A 288 -5.42 14.27 19.02
C ARG A 288 -5.19 15.51 19.86
N ASP A 289 -6.24 16.16 20.34
CA ASP A 289 -6.15 17.31 21.26
C ASP A 289 -5.46 16.94 22.59
N HIS A 290 -5.41 15.63 22.91
CA HIS A 290 -4.70 15.09 24.07
C HIS A 290 -3.36 14.42 23.70
N GLY A 291 -2.80 14.76 22.55
CA GLY A 291 -1.44 14.39 22.15
C GLY A 291 -1.32 13.13 21.31
N LEU A 292 -2.42 12.54 20.85
CA LEU A 292 -2.38 11.41 19.93
C LEU A 292 -1.90 11.85 18.52
N ILE A 293 -0.91 11.18 17.98
CA ILE A 293 -0.55 11.23 16.56
C ILE A 293 -1.17 9.99 15.90
N PHE A 294 -2.17 10.22 15.03
CA PHE A 294 -2.92 9.14 14.41
C PHE A 294 -3.65 9.68 13.19
N THR A 295 -3.31 9.16 12.03
CA THR A 295 -3.94 9.58 10.78
C THR A 295 -5.26 8.83 10.56
N SER A 296 -6.27 9.54 10.07
CA SER A 296 -7.56 8.92 9.77
C SER A 296 -8.21 9.49 8.52
N VAL A 297 -8.88 8.63 7.75
CA VAL A 297 -9.63 9.01 6.55
C VAL A 297 -11.09 8.60 6.67
N THR A 298 -12.00 9.49 6.24
CA THR A 298 -13.43 9.21 6.16
C THR A 298 -13.83 8.87 4.73
N ILE A 299 -14.10 7.60 4.45
CA ILE A 299 -14.57 7.17 3.13
C ILE A 299 -16.02 7.55 2.94
N THR A 300 -16.26 8.37 1.94
CA THR A 300 -17.59 8.84 1.53
C THR A 300 -17.97 8.19 0.19
N ALA A 301 -19.26 7.93 -0.01
CA ALA A 301 -19.75 7.32 -1.25
C ALA A 301 -19.38 8.17 -2.48
N LYS A 302 -19.10 7.49 -3.57
CA LYS A 302 -18.61 8.10 -4.82
C LYS A 302 -19.49 9.24 -5.32
N GLU A 303 -20.80 9.02 -5.30
CA GLU A 303 -21.79 10.00 -5.75
C GLU A 303 -21.81 11.28 -4.90
N LYS A 304 -21.33 11.19 -3.64
CA LYS A 304 -21.25 12.35 -2.72
C LYS A 304 -19.89 13.06 -2.80
N LEU A 305 -18.87 12.40 -3.34
CA LEU A 305 -17.52 12.96 -3.55
C LEU A 305 -17.33 13.49 -4.97
N CYS A 306 -18.04 12.93 -5.95
CA CYS A 306 -17.88 13.31 -7.36
C CYS A 306 -18.26 14.77 -7.56
N PRO A 307 -17.35 15.61 -8.12
CA PRO A 307 -17.65 17.01 -8.43
C PRO A 307 -18.43 17.18 -9.76
N MET A 308 -18.63 16.08 -10.51
CA MET A 308 -19.36 16.07 -11.77
C MET A 308 -20.84 15.80 -11.54
N ASP A 309 -21.70 16.36 -12.38
CA ASP A 309 -23.16 16.12 -12.33
C ASP A 309 -23.51 14.64 -12.55
N GLU A 310 -22.75 13.97 -13.42
CA GLU A 310 -22.86 12.54 -13.67
C GLU A 310 -21.53 11.83 -13.41
N CYS A 311 -21.57 10.65 -12.78
CA CYS A 311 -20.38 9.88 -12.44
C CYS A 311 -19.85 9.05 -13.61
N GLU A 312 -19.55 9.69 -14.73
CA GLU A 312 -18.90 9.05 -15.90
C GLU A 312 -17.37 9.04 -15.73
N CYS A 313 -16.86 7.91 -15.23
CA CYS A 313 -15.44 7.79 -14.88
C CYS A 313 -14.60 7.29 -16.07
N ASN A 314 -14.37 8.17 -17.04
CA ASN A 314 -13.50 7.95 -18.18
C ASN A 314 -12.81 9.27 -18.59
N PRO A 315 -11.68 9.21 -19.32
CA PRO A 315 -10.88 10.41 -19.63
C PRO A 315 -11.57 11.40 -20.59
N ASP A 316 -12.59 10.96 -21.32
CA ASP A 316 -13.29 11.81 -22.29
C ASP A 316 -14.37 12.67 -21.58
N ALA A 317 -15.02 12.12 -20.54
CA ALA A 317 -16.11 12.77 -19.84
C ALA A 317 -15.68 13.46 -18.53
N CYS A 318 -14.59 13.01 -17.89
CA CYS A 318 -14.20 13.47 -16.55
C CYS A 318 -12.75 13.97 -16.51
N PRO A 319 -12.51 15.28 -16.24
CA PRO A 319 -11.17 15.84 -16.14
C PRO A 319 -10.37 15.34 -14.93
N TYR A 320 -11.04 14.79 -13.91
CA TYR A 320 -10.41 14.18 -12.74
C TYR A 320 -10.04 12.72 -12.98
N ALA A 321 -10.65 12.06 -13.97
CA ALA A 321 -10.29 10.72 -14.42
C ALA A 321 -9.07 10.75 -15.35
N LYS A 322 -8.97 11.80 -16.18
CA LYS A 322 -7.87 11.98 -17.14
C LYS A 322 -6.55 12.23 -16.41
N GLY A 323 -5.55 11.41 -16.63
CA GLY A 323 -4.24 11.47 -16.01
C GLY A 323 -4.27 11.36 -14.47
N HIS A 324 -5.25 10.65 -13.93
CA HIS A 324 -5.40 10.46 -12.49
C HIS A 324 -4.16 9.79 -11.89
N PHE A 325 -3.73 8.69 -12.48
CA PHE A 325 -2.62 7.90 -11.97
C PHE A 325 -1.27 8.60 -12.09
N ASP A 326 -1.13 9.58 -12.98
CA ASP A 326 0.09 10.39 -13.13
C ASP A 326 0.31 11.34 -11.94
N ARG A 327 -0.75 11.70 -11.21
CA ARG A 327 -0.73 12.75 -10.17
C ARG A 327 -1.10 12.24 -8.77
N VAL A 328 -1.76 11.10 -8.68
CA VAL A 328 -2.36 10.66 -7.40
C VAL A 328 -1.30 10.31 -6.35
N ASN A 329 -0.12 9.80 -6.73
CA ASN A 329 0.94 9.52 -5.76
C ASN A 329 1.41 10.81 -5.07
N GLU A 330 1.66 11.87 -5.82
CA GLU A 330 2.06 13.17 -5.27
C GLU A 330 0.95 13.74 -4.36
N ALA A 331 -0.30 13.67 -4.81
CA ALA A 331 -1.44 14.12 -4.02
C ALA A 331 -1.59 13.38 -2.68
N VAL A 332 -1.40 12.05 -2.70
CA VAL A 332 -1.46 11.22 -1.47
C VAL A 332 -0.29 11.55 -0.55
N PHE A 333 0.91 11.69 -1.09
CA PHE A 333 2.09 12.02 -0.30
C PHE A 333 1.95 13.39 0.40
N ASP A 334 1.42 14.39 -0.32
CA ASP A 334 1.21 15.74 0.21
C ASP A 334 0.20 15.77 1.37
N ILE A 335 -0.98 15.17 1.20
CA ILE A 335 -1.99 15.16 2.27
C ILE A 335 -1.54 14.39 3.52
N LEU A 336 -0.78 13.29 3.35
CA LEU A 336 -0.26 12.50 4.47
C LEU A 336 0.74 13.28 5.33
N HIS A 337 1.50 14.21 4.75
CA HIS A 337 2.45 15.05 5.47
C HIS A 337 1.83 16.25 6.14
N LEU A 338 0.73 16.76 5.62
CA LEU A 338 0.11 18.00 6.08
C LEU A 338 -1.11 17.79 6.99
N GLU A 339 -1.76 16.63 6.90
CA GLU A 339 -3.03 16.39 7.57
C GLU A 339 -3.00 15.10 8.40
N GLN A 340 -3.60 15.15 9.58
CA GLN A 340 -3.88 13.95 10.38
C GLN A 340 -5.32 13.45 10.22
N GLU A 341 -6.22 14.31 9.79
CA GLU A 341 -7.65 14.04 9.61
C GLU A 341 -8.05 14.34 8.17
N MET A 342 -8.27 13.29 7.37
CA MET A 342 -8.68 13.41 5.98
C MET A 342 -10.21 13.30 5.89
N THR A 343 -10.87 14.43 6.21
CA THR A 343 -12.34 14.57 6.07
C THR A 343 -12.74 14.71 4.61
N ARG A 344 -14.07 14.64 4.37
CA ARG A 344 -14.63 14.88 3.03
C ARG A 344 -14.15 16.21 2.43
N GLU A 345 -14.15 17.28 3.23
CA GLU A 345 -13.77 18.62 2.80
C GLU A 345 -12.29 18.69 2.40
N LYS A 346 -11.41 18.08 3.19
CA LYS A 346 -9.97 17.98 2.88
C LYS A 346 -9.73 17.17 1.61
N ILE A 347 -10.39 16.02 1.48
CA ILE A 347 -10.30 15.17 0.28
C ILE A 347 -10.68 15.98 -0.98
N LEU A 348 -11.78 16.74 -0.94
CA LEU A 348 -12.21 17.56 -2.07
C LEU A 348 -11.21 18.68 -2.37
N GLN A 349 -10.69 19.36 -1.35
CA GLN A 349 -9.70 20.42 -1.50
C GLN A 349 -8.41 19.93 -2.21
N TYR A 350 -7.85 18.80 -1.77
CA TYR A 350 -6.65 18.25 -2.36
C TYR A 350 -6.92 17.62 -3.73
N ALA A 351 -8.07 16.97 -3.90
CA ALA A 351 -8.48 16.42 -5.18
C ALA A 351 -8.60 17.50 -6.27
N GLU A 352 -9.12 18.68 -5.92
CA GLU A 352 -9.17 19.84 -6.82
C GLU A 352 -7.77 20.38 -7.12
N LYS A 353 -6.93 20.56 -6.08
CA LYS A 353 -5.54 21.03 -6.23
C LYS A 353 -4.74 20.20 -7.23
N TYR A 354 -4.86 18.87 -7.14
CA TYR A 354 -4.11 17.92 -7.96
C TYR A 354 -4.87 17.42 -9.19
N ARG A 355 -6.14 17.78 -9.34
CA ARG A 355 -7.05 17.32 -10.40
C ARG A 355 -7.10 15.78 -10.48
N VAL A 356 -7.31 15.13 -9.35
CA VAL A 356 -7.47 13.69 -9.22
C VAL A 356 -8.89 13.33 -8.80
N CYS A 357 -9.38 12.15 -9.17
CA CYS A 357 -10.71 11.69 -8.76
C CYS A 357 -10.78 11.61 -7.23
N PRO A 358 -11.65 12.38 -6.55
CA PRO A 358 -11.66 12.43 -5.09
C PRO A 358 -12.05 11.10 -4.44
N PHE A 359 -12.83 10.26 -5.12
CA PHE A 359 -13.19 8.94 -4.60
C PHE A 359 -12.02 7.95 -4.64
N GLU A 360 -11.36 7.78 -5.79
CA GLU A 360 -10.18 6.91 -5.90
C GLU A 360 -9.02 7.41 -5.04
N TYR A 361 -8.83 8.73 -4.99
CA TYR A 361 -7.87 9.38 -4.10
C TYR A 361 -8.12 9.06 -2.62
N CYS A 362 -9.37 9.13 -2.17
CA CYS A 362 -9.76 8.74 -0.81
C CYS A 362 -9.45 7.27 -0.52
N LEU A 363 -9.70 6.38 -1.49
CA LEU A 363 -9.36 4.97 -1.38
C LEU A 363 -7.85 4.74 -1.31
N ASP A 364 -7.04 5.48 -2.06
CA ASP A 364 -5.59 5.38 -2.02
C ASP A 364 -5.02 5.86 -0.69
N ILE A 365 -5.47 7.01 -0.18
CA ILE A 365 -5.11 7.51 1.17
C ILE A 365 -5.39 6.45 2.23
N SER A 366 -6.51 5.72 2.13
CA SER A 366 -6.89 4.72 3.12
C SER A 366 -5.84 3.62 3.32
N SER A 367 -4.98 3.37 2.31
CA SER A 367 -3.89 2.40 2.41
C SER A 367 -2.77 2.87 3.36
N TRP A 368 -2.60 4.16 3.53
CA TRP A 368 -1.51 4.80 4.27
C TRP A 368 -1.91 5.36 5.64
N THR A 369 -3.20 5.43 5.95
CA THR A 369 -3.69 5.96 7.23
C THR A 369 -3.87 4.87 8.28
N ASP A 370 -3.79 5.23 9.56
CA ASP A 370 -3.97 4.33 10.70
C ASP A 370 -5.43 3.95 10.93
N GLY A 371 -6.35 4.89 10.66
CA GLY A 371 -7.78 4.74 10.88
C GLY A 371 -8.61 5.00 9.62
N ILE A 372 -9.64 4.18 9.43
CA ILE A 372 -10.61 4.32 8.34
C ILE A 372 -12.00 4.40 8.96
N ILE A 373 -12.69 5.50 8.70
CA ILE A 373 -14.10 5.69 9.06
C ILE A 373 -14.93 5.49 7.79
N CYS A 374 -15.80 4.48 7.76
CA CYS A 374 -16.59 4.20 6.58
C CYS A 374 -17.94 3.55 6.89
N ASP A 375 -18.80 3.46 5.88
CA ASP A 375 -20.01 2.65 5.97
C ASP A 375 -19.63 1.15 6.05
N TYR A 376 -20.39 0.38 6.83
CA TYR A 376 -20.13 -1.05 7.00
C TYR A 376 -20.18 -1.84 5.67
N ASN A 377 -20.86 -1.32 4.64
CA ASN A 377 -20.89 -1.93 3.31
C ASN A 377 -19.49 -2.05 2.69
N TYR A 378 -18.59 -1.11 2.99
CA TYR A 378 -17.19 -1.17 2.52
C TYR A 378 -16.39 -2.36 3.08
N VAL A 379 -16.91 -3.02 4.10
CA VAL A 379 -16.30 -4.21 4.70
C VAL A 379 -17.11 -5.48 4.41
N PHE A 380 -18.45 -5.43 4.53
CA PHE A 380 -19.30 -6.61 4.53
C PHE A 380 -20.06 -6.87 3.23
N ASP A 381 -20.32 -5.86 2.40
CA ASP A 381 -21.03 -6.07 1.13
C ASP A 381 -20.09 -6.68 0.08
N PRO A 382 -20.39 -7.86 -0.49
CA PRO A 382 -19.53 -8.52 -1.49
C PRO A 382 -19.25 -7.68 -2.73
N ASN A 383 -20.15 -6.76 -3.08
CA ASN A 383 -20.03 -5.94 -4.30
C ASN A 383 -19.24 -4.65 -4.07
N VAL A 384 -19.36 -4.07 -2.87
CA VAL A 384 -18.81 -2.74 -2.53
C VAL A 384 -17.55 -2.83 -1.67
N ARG A 385 -17.32 -3.97 -1.00
CA ARG A 385 -16.18 -4.14 -0.08
C ARG A 385 -14.84 -3.76 -0.71
N LEU A 386 -14.01 -3.13 0.08
CA LEU A 386 -12.65 -2.70 -0.31
C LEU A 386 -11.75 -3.91 -0.53
N LYS A 387 -11.74 -4.46 -1.75
CA LYS A 387 -11.01 -5.69 -2.11
C LYS A 387 -9.52 -5.62 -1.77
N ARG A 388 -8.90 -4.43 -1.79
CA ARG A 388 -7.50 -4.20 -1.45
C ARG A 388 -7.11 -4.70 -0.06
N TYR A 389 -8.05 -4.78 0.89
CA TYR A 389 -7.81 -5.26 2.24
C TYR A 389 -8.11 -6.75 2.43
N TYR A 390 -8.65 -7.43 1.41
CA TYR A 390 -9.09 -8.84 1.49
C TYR A 390 -8.32 -9.77 0.56
N ALA A 391 -7.52 -9.24 -0.38
CA ALA A 391 -6.85 -10.04 -1.40
C ALA A 391 -5.84 -11.03 -0.81
N ASP A 392 -5.15 -10.66 0.27
CA ASP A 392 -4.08 -11.46 0.88
C ASP A 392 -4.51 -12.25 2.12
N GLY A 393 -5.81 -12.38 2.38
CA GLY A 393 -6.33 -13.10 3.57
C GLY A 393 -5.94 -12.47 4.91
N GLN A 394 -5.39 -11.27 4.92
CA GLN A 394 -4.83 -10.62 6.11
C GLN A 394 -5.83 -9.79 6.92
N ILE A 395 -7.11 -9.68 6.53
CA ILE A 395 -8.10 -9.04 7.39
C ILE A 395 -8.59 -10.04 8.42
N GLY A 396 -8.07 -9.96 9.59
CA GLY A 396 -8.47 -10.82 10.67
C GLY A 396 -8.31 -10.24 12.06
N ARG A 397 -7.94 -8.96 12.23
CA ARG A 397 -7.43 -8.61 13.56
C ARG A 397 -8.10 -7.48 14.32
N ALA A 398 -8.89 -6.61 13.74
CA ALA A 398 -9.71 -5.65 14.49
C ALA A 398 -10.93 -5.19 13.70
N HIS A 399 -12.08 -5.75 14.04
CA HIS A 399 -13.37 -5.18 13.68
C HIS A 399 -13.97 -4.54 14.93
N VAL A 400 -14.09 -3.25 14.94
CA VAL A 400 -14.83 -2.50 15.95
C VAL A 400 -16.15 -2.04 15.34
#